data_fbdd30c7acc8c5e9a28109a43fd770d4
#
_entry.id   fbdd30c7acc8c5e9a28109a43fd770d4
#
_cell.length_a   1.000
_cell.length_b   1.000
_cell.length_c   1.000
_cell.angle_alpha   90.00
_cell.angle_beta   90.00
_cell.angle_gamma   90.00
#
_symmetry.space_group_name_H-M   'P 1'
#
loop_
_entity.id
_entity.type
_entity.pdbx_description
1 polymer ?
#
loop_
_entity_poly.entity_id
_entity_poly.type
_entity_poly.pdbx_seq_one_letter_code
_entity_poly.pdbx_strand_id
1 'polypeptide(L)'
;MRKRNDTIESDITTIDHQADRKLIGARLVNGSFRRFGLIWIVAMGGIFLLSAESALGQLGRFTVTPMKIEAQITPGRQIQSVLNIQNLDPNSAYTFDLTLVELAQSKNGEWMIVDPNLVNDPNAPEFGFDLKRLNSCGSWVRLGSKAVTVQPSQLAPVEVTIRVPPRQRGFHTAGILASIRPRPDITDLAVTVRFLIPIVVEVETRPMRPKIEATDVGLTFRPASGPRPATTMATMGIENNGGTFSNYKPIVRIYALSKNRWHTITTTELPEGRIIPGAILEREGDIQRSLPSGTYKVKGELYVDGRRTKPVEKVFEFEGDPTVTAVRADAPLDLTPLDLTIDCSPGALRSETITVYNASDDAVHVQTASGLPAQLKQLVKGNLVGTDLDCTSWLKITPKTFTLPGRGGRQNVQVVAKLPAGAMHPCYYSLLALWATYPDGQKAGFKTANIFVNNNVVTAEPAADGTSIRLQELNESKYLVTATFSNLKSVPFKPLSVRAGVIPTEGMGAMTVPRASVYLSGDASPMLPFEKRTFSGDLDLSSVPAGRYILSGRLEYAPGQIARPTRLIDVSIQGDRRVVQTVGTQLELGEAVEVAW
;
A
#
# COMPACT_ATOMS: atom_id res chain seq x y z
N MET A 1 38.88 -24.75 -15.35
CA MET A 1 37.44 -24.91 -15.31
C MET A 1 36.86 -23.83 -14.40
N ARG A 2 36.62 -22.65 -14.96
CA ARG A 2 36.01 -21.48 -14.29
C ARG A 2 34.90 -21.02 -15.22
N LYS A 3 33.65 -21.06 -14.76
CA LYS A 3 32.52 -20.25 -15.24
C LYS A 3 31.23 -20.81 -14.64
N ARG A 4 30.71 -20.13 -13.62
CA ARG A 4 29.29 -20.11 -13.23
C ARG A 4 29.19 -19.55 -11.81
N ASN A 5 29.25 -18.24 -11.66
CA ASN A 5 28.87 -17.58 -10.40
C ASN A 5 28.24 -16.17 -10.60
N ASP A 6 27.97 -15.73 -11.84
CA ASP A 6 27.63 -14.33 -12.09
C ASP A 6 26.13 -14.06 -12.34
N THR A 7 25.23 -15.05 -12.13
CA THR A 7 23.83 -14.92 -12.59
C THR A 7 22.83 -14.61 -11.48
N ILE A 8 23.24 -14.52 -10.22
CA ILE A 8 22.30 -14.44 -9.08
C ILE A 8 22.15 -13.03 -8.49
N GLU A 9 23.10 -12.13 -8.74
CA GLU A 9 23.00 -10.73 -8.26
C GLU A 9 21.98 -9.86 -9.03
N SER A 10 21.57 -10.28 -10.24
CA SER A 10 20.59 -9.52 -11.04
C SER A 10 19.14 -9.66 -10.59
N ASP A 11 18.78 -10.73 -9.86
CA ASP A 11 17.37 -11.00 -9.50
C ASP A 11 16.88 -10.19 -8.29
N ILE A 12 17.78 -9.66 -7.48
CA ILE A 12 17.42 -8.81 -6.33
C ILE A 12 16.87 -7.44 -6.78
N THR A 13 17.34 -6.98 -7.93
CA THR A 13 16.90 -5.69 -8.51
C THR A 13 15.52 -5.78 -9.17
N THR A 14 15.06 -6.97 -9.54
CA THR A 14 13.81 -7.13 -10.32
C THR A 14 12.55 -7.11 -9.47
N ILE A 15 12.63 -7.43 -8.17
CA ILE A 15 11.48 -7.34 -7.24
C ILE A 15 11.14 -5.87 -6.90
N ASP A 16 12.09 -4.95 -7.04
CA ASP A 16 11.93 -3.53 -6.71
C ASP A 16 11.14 -2.72 -7.75
N HIS A 17 11.03 -3.19 -8.98
CA HIS A 17 10.42 -2.37 -10.04
C HIS A 17 8.88 -2.38 -10.09
N GLN A 18 8.20 -3.28 -9.41
CA GLN A 18 6.72 -3.28 -9.40
C GLN A 18 6.09 -2.42 -8.30
N ALA A 19 6.79 -2.18 -7.20
CA ALA A 19 6.30 -1.33 -6.12
C ALA A 19 6.51 0.18 -6.37
N ASP A 20 7.54 0.55 -7.13
CA ASP A 20 7.96 1.95 -7.32
C ASP A 20 7.18 2.74 -8.39
N ARG A 21 6.28 2.10 -9.14
CA ARG A 21 5.53 2.81 -10.20
C ARG A 21 4.33 3.63 -9.71
N LYS A 22 4.10 3.73 -8.42
CA LYS A 22 2.92 4.44 -7.88
C LYS A 22 3.04 5.95 -7.76
N LEU A 23 4.16 6.57 -8.10
CA LEU A 23 4.38 7.97 -7.72
C LEU A 23 4.61 8.98 -8.84
N ILE A 24 4.75 8.57 -10.10
CA ILE A 24 4.96 9.57 -11.16
C ILE A 24 4.10 9.20 -12.37
N GLY A 25 2.92 9.79 -12.49
CA GLY A 25 2.12 9.81 -13.69
C GLY A 25 2.75 10.70 -14.78
N ALA A 26 3.97 10.41 -15.21
CA ALA A 26 4.55 11.01 -16.39
C ALA A 26 4.43 10.02 -17.56
N ARG A 27 3.46 10.20 -18.44
CA ARG A 27 3.37 9.48 -19.70
C ARG A 27 4.33 10.13 -20.71
N LEU A 28 5.37 9.38 -21.08
CA LEU A 28 6.11 9.63 -22.31
C LEU A 28 5.21 9.23 -23.49
N VAL A 29 4.84 10.20 -24.32
CA VAL A 29 4.21 9.95 -25.63
C VAL A 29 5.33 9.50 -26.57
N ASN A 30 5.42 8.19 -26.85
CA ASN A 30 6.32 7.63 -27.83
C ASN A 30 5.80 7.94 -29.25
N GLY A 31 6.43 8.90 -29.90
CA GLY A 31 6.40 9.04 -31.34
C GLY A 31 7.28 7.96 -32.00
N SER A 32 6.68 7.18 -32.87
CA SER A 32 7.34 6.15 -33.66
C SER A 32 8.41 6.73 -34.58
N PHE A 33 9.67 6.31 -34.44
CA PHE A 33 10.69 6.49 -35.45
C PHE A 33 11.23 5.14 -35.95
N ARG A 34 11.18 4.99 -37.27
CA ARG A 34 11.66 3.85 -38.06
C ARG A 34 13.18 3.76 -38.07
N ARG A 35 13.63 2.52 -38.13
CA ARG A 35 15.01 2.03 -38.33
C ARG A 35 15.83 2.80 -39.34
N PHE A 36 17.09 3.19 -39.00
CA PHE A 36 18.25 3.19 -39.90
C PHE A 36 19.57 3.19 -39.07
N GLY A 37 20.50 2.26 -39.42
CA GLY A 37 21.94 2.47 -39.37
C GLY A 37 22.67 2.09 -38.04
N LEU A 38 22.99 0.81 -37.87
CA LEU A 38 24.13 0.38 -37.02
C LEU A 38 25.41 0.69 -37.81
N ILE A 39 26.36 1.38 -37.20
CA ILE A 39 27.84 1.32 -37.30
C ILE A 39 28.42 2.73 -36.99
N TRP A 40 29.49 2.76 -36.16
CA TRP A 40 30.25 3.90 -35.65
C TRP A 40 29.72 4.56 -34.35
N ILE A 41 29.95 3.95 -33.21
CA ILE A 41 30.05 4.63 -31.91
C ILE A 41 30.94 3.80 -30.97
N VAL A 42 32.24 3.99 -31.01
CA VAL A 42 33.13 3.56 -29.92
C VAL A 42 34.11 4.68 -29.50
N ALA A 43 34.14 5.83 -30.21
CA ALA A 43 35.13 6.87 -29.91
C ALA A 43 34.55 8.20 -29.35
N MET A 44 33.24 8.28 -29.06
CA MET A 44 32.62 9.50 -28.49
C MET A 44 31.85 9.25 -27.18
N GLY A 45 32.04 8.10 -26.53
CA GLY A 45 31.32 7.70 -25.31
C GLY A 45 31.71 8.46 -24.03
N GLY A 46 32.73 9.33 -24.06
CA GLY A 46 33.21 10.03 -22.86
C GLY A 46 32.62 11.41 -22.61
N ILE A 47 31.99 12.05 -23.60
CA ILE A 47 31.51 13.44 -23.47
C ILE A 47 29.97 13.50 -23.34
N PHE A 48 29.24 12.45 -23.74
CA PHE A 48 27.77 12.42 -23.62
C PHE A 48 27.24 11.94 -22.27
N LEU A 49 28.07 11.36 -21.41
CA LEU A 49 27.65 10.97 -20.04
C LEU A 49 27.53 12.17 -19.09
N LEU A 50 28.18 13.29 -19.37
CA LEU A 50 28.10 14.52 -18.53
C LEU A 50 26.87 15.38 -18.82
N SER A 51 26.21 15.19 -19.98
CA SER A 51 24.99 15.94 -20.32
C SER A 51 23.69 15.18 -19.99
N ALA A 52 23.75 13.86 -19.76
CA ALA A 52 22.59 13.07 -19.35
C ALA A 52 22.24 13.27 -17.84
N GLU A 53 23.24 13.57 -17.01
CA GLU A 53 22.99 13.91 -15.59
C GLU A 53 22.23 15.22 -15.41
N SER A 54 22.38 16.17 -16.34
CA SER A 54 21.64 17.43 -16.28
C SER A 54 20.16 17.29 -16.67
N ALA A 55 19.80 16.33 -17.52
CA ALA A 55 18.41 16.11 -17.93
C ALA A 55 17.60 15.30 -16.90
N LEU A 56 18.21 14.35 -16.20
CA LEU A 56 17.60 13.64 -15.07
C LEU A 56 17.46 14.53 -13.83
N GLY A 57 18.37 15.52 -13.65
CA GLY A 57 18.29 16.49 -12.57
C GLY A 57 17.13 17.49 -12.71
N GLN A 58 16.50 17.64 -13.87
CA GLN A 58 15.35 18.54 -14.04
C GLN A 58 14.01 17.93 -13.61
N LEU A 59 13.85 16.62 -13.62
CA LEU A 59 12.62 15.94 -13.21
C LEU A 59 12.43 15.88 -11.68
N GLY A 60 13.48 16.07 -10.90
CA GLY A 60 13.46 16.06 -9.43
C GLY A 60 13.34 17.43 -8.74
N ARG A 61 13.12 18.51 -9.50
CA ARG A 61 13.20 19.89 -8.97
C ARG A 61 11.90 20.49 -8.44
N PHE A 62 10.83 19.70 -8.34
CA PHE A 62 9.54 20.18 -7.84
C PHE A 62 8.98 19.24 -6.80
N THR A 63 8.33 19.82 -5.80
CA THR A 63 7.46 19.07 -4.88
C THR A 63 6.07 19.66 -4.87
N VAL A 64 5.06 18.79 -4.79
CA VAL A 64 3.66 19.17 -4.67
C VAL A 64 3.09 18.52 -3.41
N THR A 65 2.52 19.29 -2.50
CA THR A 65 2.02 18.79 -1.23
C THR A 65 0.68 19.43 -0.88
N PRO A 66 -0.34 18.64 -0.54
CA PRO A 66 -0.38 17.18 -0.52
C PRO A 66 -0.49 16.57 -1.93
N MET A 67 0.02 15.35 -2.11
CA MET A 67 -0.13 14.60 -3.38
C MET A 67 -1.53 13.99 -3.56
N LYS A 68 -2.41 14.11 -2.58
CA LYS A 68 -3.81 13.68 -2.59
C LYS A 68 -4.59 14.45 -1.54
N ILE A 69 -5.80 14.90 -1.88
CA ILE A 69 -6.73 15.56 -0.96
C ILE A 69 -7.84 14.56 -0.64
N GLU A 70 -7.89 14.07 0.60
CA GLU A 70 -9.00 13.27 1.11
C GLU A 70 -9.76 14.08 2.15
N ALA A 71 -11.05 14.24 1.94
CA ALA A 71 -11.89 15.06 2.80
C ALA A 71 -13.18 14.34 3.18
N GLN A 72 -13.56 14.47 4.44
CA GLN A 72 -14.87 14.05 4.94
C GLN A 72 -15.68 15.33 5.21
N ILE A 73 -16.81 15.48 4.53
CA ILE A 73 -17.57 16.74 4.55
C ILE A 73 -19.06 16.45 4.69
N THR A 74 -19.70 17.12 5.63
CA THR A 74 -21.16 17.06 5.79
C THR A 74 -21.85 17.77 4.60
N PRO A 75 -23.00 17.26 4.08
CA PRO A 75 -23.76 17.92 3.03
C PRO A 75 -24.06 19.39 3.32
N GLY A 76 -23.89 20.26 2.33
CA GLY A 76 -24.09 21.71 2.46
C GLY A 76 -22.93 22.47 3.11
N ARG A 77 -21.87 21.80 3.55
CA ARG A 77 -20.68 22.42 4.14
C ARG A 77 -19.56 22.58 3.12
N GLN A 78 -18.56 23.36 3.50
CA GLN A 78 -17.33 23.52 2.73
C GLN A 78 -16.11 23.36 3.61
N ILE A 79 -14.99 22.96 3.00
CA ILE A 79 -13.66 22.98 3.59
C ILE A 79 -12.70 23.72 2.68
N GLN A 80 -11.61 24.18 3.27
CA GLN A 80 -10.46 24.75 2.56
C GLN A 80 -9.23 23.88 2.81
N SER A 81 -8.44 23.70 1.76
CA SER A 81 -7.14 23.03 1.78
C SER A 81 -6.16 23.91 1.02
N VAL A 82 -4.87 23.71 1.27
CA VAL A 82 -3.81 24.43 0.56
C VAL A 82 -2.95 23.41 -0.18
N LEU A 83 -2.83 23.59 -1.48
CA LEU A 83 -1.90 22.88 -2.33
C LEU A 83 -0.61 23.69 -2.44
N ASN A 84 0.47 23.21 -1.91
CA ASN A 84 1.77 23.85 -1.96
C ASN A 84 2.57 23.29 -3.13
N ILE A 85 3.02 24.16 -4.04
CA ILE A 85 3.93 23.82 -5.12
C ILE A 85 5.27 24.46 -4.80
N GLN A 86 6.30 23.65 -4.61
CA GLN A 86 7.65 24.12 -4.30
C GLN A 86 8.55 23.93 -5.52
N ASN A 87 9.27 24.97 -5.87
CA ASN A 87 10.33 24.94 -6.86
C ASN A 87 11.66 24.78 -6.15
N LEU A 88 12.35 23.68 -6.42
CA LEU A 88 13.70 23.41 -5.86
C LEU A 88 14.82 23.88 -6.80
N ASP A 89 14.49 24.40 -7.99
CA ASP A 89 15.46 24.99 -8.91
C ASP A 89 15.89 26.37 -8.37
N PRO A 90 17.19 26.59 -8.09
CA PRO A 90 17.67 27.86 -7.56
C PRO A 90 17.75 28.98 -8.64
N ASN A 91 17.65 28.63 -9.92
CA ASN A 91 17.96 29.54 -11.01
C ASN A 91 16.76 29.96 -11.86
N SER A 92 15.70 29.16 -11.90
CA SER A 92 14.62 29.36 -12.85
C SER A 92 13.25 29.42 -12.19
N ALA A 93 12.41 30.37 -12.59
CA ALA A 93 11.00 30.39 -12.26
C ALA A 93 10.20 29.49 -13.21
N TYR A 94 9.12 28.87 -12.70
CA TYR A 94 8.24 28.01 -13.49
C TYR A 94 6.78 28.37 -13.25
N THR A 95 6.00 28.36 -14.33
CA THR A 95 4.55 28.57 -14.27
C THR A 95 3.85 27.22 -14.42
N PHE A 96 2.95 26.93 -13.47
CA PHE A 96 2.07 25.77 -13.49
C PHE A 96 0.67 26.21 -13.90
N ASP A 97 0.10 25.55 -14.90
CA ASP A 97 -1.32 25.65 -15.21
C ASP A 97 -2.07 24.59 -14.42
N LEU A 98 -3.13 25.00 -13.72
CA LEU A 98 -3.93 24.15 -12.84
C LEU A 98 -5.31 23.94 -13.46
N THR A 99 -5.64 22.68 -13.75
CA THR A 99 -6.91 22.31 -14.38
C THR A 99 -7.62 21.26 -13.53
N LEU A 100 -8.92 21.42 -13.34
CA LEU A 100 -9.77 20.38 -12.74
C LEU A 100 -10.10 19.34 -13.80
N VAL A 101 -9.95 18.07 -13.43
CA VAL A 101 -10.18 16.92 -14.32
C VAL A 101 -11.06 15.89 -13.63
N GLU A 102 -11.83 15.15 -14.42
CA GLU A 102 -12.58 13.99 -13.95
C GLU A 102 -11.63 12.81 -13.76
N LEU A 103 -11.83 12.05 -12.68
CA LEU A 103 -11.00 10.90 -12.35
C LEU A 103 -11.80 9.61 -12.24
N ALA A 104 -11.29 8.57 -12.90
CA ALA A 104 -11.69 7.19 -12.71
C ALA A 104 -10.50 6.32 -12.30
N GLN A 105 -10.70 5.02 -12.20
CA GLN A 105 -9.63 4.05 -12.06
C GLN A 105 -9.51 3.19 -13.33
N SER A 106 -8.27 2.93 -13.76
CA SER A 106 -7.97 1.95 -14.80
C SER A 106 -8.21 0.53 -14.29
N LYS A 107 -8.21 -0.46 -15.17
CA LYS A 107 -8.27 -1.90 -14.80
C LYS A 107 -7.19 -2.28 -13.77
N ASN A 108 -6.03 -1.61 -13.82
CA ASN A 108 -4.94 -1.84 -12.86
C ASN A 108 -5.11 -1.10 -11.53
N GLY A 109 -6.22 -0.37 -11.34
CA GLY A 109 -6.49 0.41 -10.13
C GLY A 109 -5.71 1.72 -10.02
N GLU A 110 -5.02 2.15 -11.06
CA GLU A 110 -4.34 3.45 -11.13
C GLU A 110 -5.35 4.56 -11.43
N TRP A 111 -5.07 5.77 -10.90
CA TRP A 111 -5.87 6.94 -11.26
C TRP A 111 -5.68 7.29 -12.72
N MET A 112 -6.79 7.52 -13.40
CA MET A 112 -6.80 7.97 -14.79
C MET A 112 -7.69 9.18 -14.97
N ILE A 113 -7.25 10.08 -15.85
CA ILE A 113 -8.05 11.22 -16.27
C ILE A 113 -9.07 10.73 -17.29
N VAL A 114 -10.33 11.06 -17.05
CA VAL A 114 -11.42 10.79 -17.98
C VAL A 114 -11.52 11.96 -18.95
N ASP A 115 -11.23 11.71 -20.22
CA ASP A 115 -11.56 12.66 -21.27
C ASP A 115 -13.02 12.44 -21.71
N PRO A 116 -13.90 13.43 -21.54
CA PRO A 116 -15.31 13.30 -21.94
C PRO A 116 -15.49 12.97 -23.42
N ASN A 117 -14.53 13.35 -24.28
CA ASN A 117 -14.58 13.07 -25.71
C ASN A 117 -14.29 11.61 -26.05
N LEU A 118 -13.58 10.89 -25.16
CA LEU A 118 -13.25 9.47 -25.36
C LEU A 118 -14.34 8.52 -24.86
N VAL A 119 -15.35 9.02 -24.15
CA VAL A 119 -16.43 8.19 -23.56
C VAL A 119 -17.19 7.37 -24.61
N ASN A 120 -17.29 7.86 -25.84
CA ASN A 120 -17.99 7.23 -26.95
C ASN A 120 -17.06 6.79 -28.09
N ASP A 121 -15.73 6.89 -27.92
CA ASP A 121 -14.78 6.44 -28.92
C ASP A 121 -14.61 4.91 -28.82
N PRO A 122 -14.96 4.14 -29.86
CA PRO A 122 -14.79 2.68 -29.86
C PRO A 122 -13.32 2.25 -29.82
N ASN A 123 -12.38 3.16 -30.12
CA ASN A 123 -10.94 2.94 -30.01
C ASN A 123 -10.35 3.45 -28.67
N ALA A 124 -11.18 4.01 -27.79
CA ALA A 124 -10.71 4.43 -26.49
C ALA A 124 -10.13 3.23 -25.71
N PRO A 125 -9.05 3.42 -24.94
CA PRO A 125 -8.53 2.38 -24.08
C PRO A 125 -9.68 1.88 -23.19
N GLU A 126 -9.84 0.55 -23.07
CA GLU A 126 -10.86 -0.04 -22.19
C GLU A 126 -10.71 0.53 -20.79
N PHE A 127 -11.65 1.40 -20.43
CA PHE A 127 -11.70 1.92 -19.07
C PHE A 127 -12.12 0.76 -18.14
N GLY A 128 -11.37 0.48 -17.12
CA GLY A 128 -11.79 -0.39 -16.02
C GLY A 128 -12.86 0.28 -15.16
N PHE A 129 -13.86 0.94 -15.79
CA PHE A 129 -14.81 1.78 -15.09
C PHE A 129 -16.08 1.97 -15.92
N ASP A 130 -17.24 1.82 -15.28
CA ASP A 130 -18.52 2.24 -15.87
C ASP A 130 -18.68 3.76 -15.69
N LEU A 131 -18.40 4.51 -16.76
CA LEU A 131 -18.44 5.98 -16.74
C LEU A 131 -19.82 6.55 -16.35
N LYS A 132 -20.92 5.78 -16.52
CA LYS A 132 -22.26 6.17 -16.04
C LYS A 132 -22.37 6.19 -14.52
N ARG A 133 -21.45 5.53 -13.82
CA ARG A 133 -21.38 5.48 -12.35
C ARG A 133 -20.33 6.43 -11.76
N LEU A 134 -19.75 7.30 -12.59
CA LEU A 134 -18.78 8.26 -12.12
C LEU A 134 -19.44 9.29 -11.20
N ASN A 135 -19.07 9.26 -9.93
CA ASN A 135 -19.47 10.24 -8.94
C ASN A 135 -18.43 11.37 -8.91
N SER A 136 -18.60 12.37 -9.79
CA SER A 136 -17.69 13.50 -9.84
C SER A 136 -17.97 14.51 -8.74
N CYS A 137 -16.89 15.11 -8.18
CA CYS A 137 -16.96 16.33 -7.38
C CYS A 137 -16.26 17.52 -8.04
N GLY A 138 -15.94 17.45 -9.34
CA GLY A 138 -15.23 18.52 -10.05
C GLY A 138 -15.94 19.86 -9.95
N SER A 139 -17.27 19.88 -10.08
CA SER A 139 -18.08 21.11 -9.92
C SER A 139 -18.14 21.67 -8.49
N TRP A 140 -17.70 20.91 -7.48
CA TRP A 140 -17.68 21.33 -6.08
C TRP A 140 -16.37 22.00 -5.69
N VAL A 141 -15.33 21.81 -6.54
CA VAL A 141 -13.98 22.28 -6.29
C VAL A 141 -13.76 23.63 -6.93
N ARG A 142 -13.17 24.56 -6.20
CA ARG A 142 -12.70 25.85 -6.71
C ARG A 142 -11.23 26.01 -6.36
N LEU A 143 -10.43 26.38 -7.35
CA LEU A 143 -9.03 26.74 -7.18
C LEU A 143 -8.91 28.25 -7.02
N GLY A 144 -8.11 28.71 -6.07
CA GLY A 144 -7.82 30.14 -5.87
C GLY A 144 -7.09 30.77 -7.06
N SER A 145 -6.35 29.96 -7.84
CA SER A 145 -5.74 30.38 -9.08
C SER A 145 -5.74 29.24 -10.11
N LYS A 146 -5.89 29.59 -11.40
CA LYS A 146 -5.76 28.64 -12.52
C LYS A 146 -4.33 28.51 -13.04
N ALA A 147 -3.47 29.43 -12.67
CA ALA A 147 -2.05 29.38 -12.95
C ALA A 147 -1.26 29.99 -11.80
N VAL A 148 -0.11 29.42 -11.51
CA VAL A 148 0.78 29.90 -10.45
C VAL A 148 2.22 29.88 -10.93
N THR A 149 2.93 31.00 -10.75
CA THR A 149 4.37 31.10 -11.02
C THR A 149 5.13 30.94 -9.72
N VAL A 150 6.02 29.94 -9.67
CA VAL A 150 6.84 29.65 -8.51
C VAL A 150 8.26 30.11 -8.80
N GLN A 151 8.73 31.08 -8.02
CA GLN A 151 10.07 31.63 -8.13
C GLN A 151 11.15 30.62 -7.72
N PRO A 152 12.43 30.83 -8.10
CA PRO A 152 13.53 29.96 -7.72
C PRO A 152 13.58 29.73 -6.21
N SER A 153 13.73 28.47 -5.79
CA SER A 153 13.80 28.05 -4.39
C SER A 153 12.62 28.48 -3.51
N GLN A 154 11.47 28.82 -4.10
CA GLN A 154 10.28 29.28 -3.38
C GLN A 154 9.14 28.25 -3.39
N LEU A 155 8.19 28.48 -2.50
CA LEU A 155 6.93 27.74 -2.37
C LEU A 155 5.78 28.68 -2.73
N ALA A 156 4.84 28.22 -3.53
CA ALA A 156 3.61 28.93 -3.85
C ALA A 156 2.40 28.14 -3.35
N PRO A 157 1.61 28.70 -2.43
CA PRO A 157 0.38 28.10 -1.97
C PRO A 157 -0.76 28.38 -2.98
N VAL A 158 -1.58 27.37 -3.22
CA VAL A 158 -2.83 27.47 -3.99
C VAL A 158 -3.99 27.02 -3.11
N GLU A 159 -4.91 27.91 -2.89
CA GLU A 159 -6.13 27.60 -2.13
C GLU A 159 -7.04 26.67 -2.93
N VAL A 160 -7.54 25.61 -2.27
CA VAL A 160 -8.49 24.64 -2.82
C VAL A 160 -9.71 24.62 -1.92
N THR A 161 -10.83 25.17 -2.38
CA THR A 161 -12.11 25.15 -1.65
C THR A 161 -13.00 24.06 -2.21
N ILE A 162 -13.52 23.18 -1.35
CA ILE A 162 -14.45 22.11 -1.70
C ILE A 162 -15.78 22.38 -1.00
N ARG A 163 -16.84 22.61 -1.76
CA ARG A 163 -18.19 22.87 -1.25
C ARG A 163 -19.15 21.77 -1.68
N VAL A 164 -19.57 20.94 -0.72
CA VAL A 164 -20.50 19.84 -0.98
C VAL A 164 -21.93 20.39 -1.10
N PRO A 165 -22.68 20.11 -2.18
CA PRO A 165 -24.08 20.50 -2.29
C PRO A 165 -24.94 19.79 -1.24
N PRO A 166 -26.09 20.36 -0.85
CA PRO A 166 -27.06 19.69 0.00
C PRO A 166 -27.56 18.38 -0.63
N ARG A 167 -27.91 17.38 0.19
CA ARG A 167 -28.47 16.07 -0.22
C ARG A 167 -27.50 15.15 -0.97
N GLN A 168 -26.23 15.47 -1.09
CA GLN A 168 -25.22 14.53 -1.61
C GLN A 168 -24.88 13.47 -0.58
N ARG A 169 -24.38 12.33 -1.05
CA ARG A 169 -23.96 11.20 -0.22
C ARG A 169 -22.91 10.35 -0.94
N GLY A 170 -22.12 9.62 -0.17
CA GLY A 170 -21.15 8.67 -0.70
C GLY A 170 -19.81 9.30 -1.07
N PHE A 171 -19.04 8.57 -1.88
CA PHE A 171 -17.72 9.00 -2.31
C PHE A 171 -17.77 9.63 -3.69
N HIS A 172 -17.09 10.73 -3.83
CA HIS A 172 -16.97 11.49 -5.08
C HIS A 172 -15.49 11.76 -5.36
N THR A 173 -15.13 11.79 -6.64
CA THR A 173 -13.75 11.98 -7.08
C THR A 173 -13.61 13.12 -8.07
N ALA A 174 -12.47 13.79 -8.03
CA ALA A 174 -12.00 14.73 -9.04
C ALA A 174 -10.47 14.78 -8.98
N GLY A 175 -9.83 15.52 -9.87
CA GLY A 175 -8.39 15.72 -9.81
C GLY A 175 -8.00 17.14 -10.13
N ILE A 176 -6.85 17.56 -9.59
CA ILE A 176 -6.14 18.75 -10.03
C ILE A 176 -4.98 18.27 -10.89
N LEU A 177 -4.95 18.69 -12.15
CA LEU A 177 -3.81 18.47 -13.04
C LEU A 177 -2.96 19.76 -13.03
N ALA A 178 -1.77 19.67 -12.42
CA ALA A 178 -0.79 20.74 -12.44
C ALA A 178 0.23 20.46 -13.55
N SER A 179 0.23 21.26 -14.59
CA SER A 179 1.08 21.12 -15.77
C SER A 179 2.09 22.25 -15.83
N ILE A 180 3.37 21.93 -15.96
CA ILE A 180 4.40 22.94 -16.18
C ILE A 180 4.22 23.50 -17.58
N ARG A 181 4.12 24.83 -17.68
CA ARG A 181 4.07 25.52 -18.96
C ARG A 181 5.45 25.45 -19.64
N PRO A 182 5.54 24.97 -20.90
CA PRO A 182 6.80 24.95 -21.62
C PRO A 182 7.43 26.35 -21.70
N ARG A 183 8.72 26.44 -21.52
CA ARG A 183 9.46 27.69 -21.69
C ARG A 183 9.77 27.91 -23.17
N PRO A 184 9.54 29.13 -23.69
CA PRO A 184 9.75 29.43 -25.10
C PRO A 184 11.24 29.47 -25.52
N ASP A 185 12.15 29.53 -24.56
CA ASP A 185 13.60 29.61 -24.77
C ASP A 185 14.28 28.23 -24.93
N ILE A 186 13.54 27.14 -24.74
CA ILE A 186 14.04 25.76 -24.90
C ILE A 186 13.55 25.23 -26.25
N THR A 187 14.43 25.17 -27.26
CA THR A 187 14.12 24.68 -28.60
C THR A 187 14.32 23.18 -28.79
N ASP A 188 15.01 22.54 -27.84
CA ASP A 188 15.35 21.11 -27.96
C ASP A 188 14.32 20.20 -27.29
N LEU A 189 14.21 19.32 -26.75
CA LEU A 189 13.17 18.42 -26.27
C LEU A 189 12.24 19.08 -25.22
N ALA A 190 11.02 19.44 -25.58
CA ALA A 190 10.02 19.96 -24.64
C ALA A 190 9.41 18.81 -23.83
N VAL A 191 9.94 18.56 -22.63
CA VAL A 191 9.34 17.63 -21.67
C VAL A 191 8.26 18.35 -20.87
N THR A 192 7.01 17.95 -21.03
CA THR A 192 5.89 18.45 -20.21
C THR A 192 5.76 17.60 -18.96
N VAL A 193 6.07 18.18 -17.81
CA VAL A 193 5.85 17.53 -16.50
C VAL A 193 4.45 17.87 -16.02
N ARG A 194 3.69 16.84 -15.62
CA ARG A 194 2.33 16.96 -15.10
C ARG A 194 2.21 16.21 -13.78
N PHE A 195 1.61 16.85 -12.79
CA PHE A 195 1.26 16.26 -11.51
C PHE A 195 -0.25 16.09 -11.45
N LEU A 196 -0.71 14.87 -11.20
CA LEU A 196 -2.10 14.59 -10.91
C LEU A 196 -2.30 14.47 -9.41
N ILE A 197 -3.12 15.35 -8.84
CA ILE A 197 -3.46 15.38 -7.42
C ILE A 197 -4.92 14.92 -7.29
N PRO A 198 -5.18 13.65 -6.92
CA PRO A 198 -6.53 13.15 -6.71
C PRO A 198 -7.21 13.85 -5.55
N ILE A 199 -8.49 14.17 -5.73
CA ILE A 199 -9.41 14.65 -4.71
C ILE A 199 -10.44 13.56 -4.49
N VAL A 200 -10.58 13.09 -3.24
CA VAL A 200 -11.60 12.14 -2.82
C VAL A 200 -12.42 12.76 -1.71
N VAL A 201 -13.71 12.94 -1.96
CA VAL A 201 -14.65 13.51 -1.00
C VAL A 201 -15.59 12.43 -0.51
N GLU A 202 -15.51 12.11 0.78
CA GLU A 202 -16.53 11.32 1.46
C GLU A 202 -17.59 12.27 2.03
N VAL A 203 -18.80 12.20 1.49
CA VAL A 203 -19.92 12.97 2.00
C VAL A 203 -20.51 12.24 3.20
N GLU A 204 -20.34 12.84 4.37
CA GLU A 204 -20.78 12.28 5.65
C GLU A 204 -22.30 12.21 5.73
N THR A 205 -22.78 10.98 5.78
CA THR A 205 -24.19 10.67 5.95
C THR A 205 -24.31 9.38 6.74
N ARG A 206 -25.41 8.65 6.53
CA ARG A 206 -25.58 7.31 7.06
C ARG A 206 -24.48 6.38 6.52
N PRO A 207 -23.86 5.53 7.35
CA PRO A 207 -22.90 4.54 6.91
C PRO A 207 -23.44 3.68 5.76
N MET A 208 -22.64 3.51 4.71
CA MET A 208 -23.03 2.74 3.54
C MET A 208 -22.45 1.33 3.63
N ARG A 209 -23.18 0.37 3.11
CA ARG A 209 -22.73 -1.01 2.98
C ARG A 209 -21.81 -1.15 1.77
N PRO A 210 -20.59 -1.69 1.92
CA PRO A 210 -19.75 -2.02 0.78
C PRO A 210 -20.39 -3.13 -0.05
N LYS A 211 -20.32 -3.01 -1.37
CA LYS A 211 -20.75 -4.02 -2.36
C LYS A 211 -19.59 -4.27 -3.30
N ILE A 212 -18.52 -4.85 -2.77
CA ILE A 212 -17.30 -5.15 -3.52
C ILE A 212 -17.14 -6.65 -3.51
N GLU A 213 -16.96 -7.23 -4.69
CA GLU A 213 -16.85 -8.67 -4.86
C GLU A 213 -15.75 -9.03 -5.85
N ALA A 214 -15.20 -10.24 -5.69
CA ALA A 214 -14.37 -10.86 -6.70
C ALA A 214 -15.30 -11.46 -7.77
N THR A 215 -15.03 -11.16 -9.04
CA THR A 215 -15.88 -11.56 -10.16
C THR A 215 -15.33 -12.76 -10.92
N ASP A 216 -14.03 -12.85 -11.10
CA ASP A 216 -13.35 -13.96 -11.78
C ASP A 216 -11.95 -14.19 -11.21
N VAL A 217 -11.38 -15.37 -11.50
CA VAL A 217 -9.98 -15.72 -11.22
C VAL A 217 -9.41 -16.54 -12.35
N GLY A 218 -8.12 -16.38 -12.61
CA GLY A 218 -7.46 -17.08 -13.71
C GLY A 218 -5.96 -17.22 -13.53
N LEU A 219 -5.36 -17.88 -14.52
CA LEU A 219 -3.91 -17.99 -14.71
C LEU A 219 -3.58 -17.59 -16.14
N THR A 220 -2.43 -16.92 -16.32
CA THR A 220 -1.89 -16.55 -17.63
C THR A 220 -0.42 -16.89 -17.66
N PHE A 221 0.04 -17.64 -18.67
CA PHE A 221 1.44 -17.91 -18.89
C PHE A 221 2.10 -16.73 -19.62
N ARG A 222 3.23 -16.28 -19.11
CA ARG A 222 4.10 -15.31 -19.77
C ARG A 222 5.43 -15.97 -20.12
N PRO A 223 5.74 -16.13 -21.41
CA PRO A 223 7.01 -16.68 -21.83
C PRO A 223 8.18 -15.76 -21.47
N ALA A 224 9.38 -16.32 -21.41
CA ALA A 224 10.60 -15.56 -21.16
C ALA A 224 10.78 -14.47 -22.22
N SER A 225 11.17 -13.27 -21.79
CA SER A 225 11.41 -12.13 -22.68
C SER A 225 12.60 -11.30 -22.21
N GLY A 226 13.70 -11.35 -22.94
CA GLY A 226 14.95 -10.68 -22.56
C GLY A 226 15.48 -11.18 -21.20
N PRO A 227 15.72 -10.30 -20.24
CA PRO A 227 16.20 -10.71 -18.90
C PRO A 227 15.09 -11.29 -18.00
N ARG A 228 13.82 -11.28 -18.43
CA ARG A 228 12.68 -11.78 -17.63
C ARG A 228 12.51 -13.27 -17.90
N PRO A 229 12.54 -14.11 -16.84
CA PRO A 229 12.25 -15.54 -16.98
C PRO A 229 10.79 -15.77 -17.34
N ALA A 230 10.49 -16.96 -17.85
CA ALA A 230 9.11 -17.41 -18.01
C ALA A 230 8.43 -17.50 -16.64
N THR A 231 7.18 -17.08 -16.57
CA THR A 231 6.41 -17.11 -15.31
C THR A 231 4.92 -17.30 -15.57
N THR A 232 4.20 -17.75 -14.55
CA THR A 232 2.74 -17.79 -14.55
C THR A 232 2.20 -16.63 -13.70
N MET A 233 1.24 -15.89 -14.24
CA MET A 233 0.53 -14.82 -13.55
C MET A 233 -0.80 -15.35 -13.02
N ALA A 234 -1.12 -15.03 -11.77
CA ALA A 234 -2.46 -15.21 -11.24
C ALA A 234 -3.26 -13.91 -11.43
N THR A 235 -4.54 -14.04 -11.80
CA THR A 235 -5.42 -12.88 -12.03
C THR A 235 -6.67 -12.96 -11.16
N MET A 236 -7.22 -11.79 -10.80
CA MET A 236 -8.50 -11.65 -10.11
C MET A 236 -9.23 -10.41 -10.59
N GLY A 237 -10.47 -10.59 -11.06
CA GLY A 237 -11.41 -9.51 -11.31
C GLY A 237 -12.05 -9.04 -10.01
N ILE A 238 -12.16 -7.73 -9.80
CA ILE A 238 -12.78 -7.11 -8.62
C ILE A 238 -13.70 -5.99 -9.08
N GLU A 239 -14.94 -6.00 -8.62
CA GLU A 239 -15.95 -4.99 -8.97
C GLU A 239 -16.50 -4.31 -7.71
N ASN A 240 -16.63 -2.97 -7.76
CA ASN A 240 -17.29 -2.19 -6.72
C ASN A 240 -18.67 -1.71 -7.20
N ASN A 241 -19.70 -2.46 -6.86
CA ASN A 241 -21.10 -2.15 -7.14
C ASN A 241 -21.76 -1.29 -6.04
N GLY A 242 -20.97 -0.86 -5.05
CA GLY A 242 -21.40 -0.04 -3.93
C GLY A 242 -21.06 1.45 -4.08
N GLY A 243 -21.33 2.21 -3.03
CA GLY A 243 -20.99 3.64 -2.94
C GLY A 243 -19.81 3.94 -2.04
N THR A 244 -19.02 2.94 -1.61
CA THR A 244 -17.90 3.10 -0.70
C THR A 244 -16.56 3.13 -1.44
N PHE A 245 -15.61 3.90 -0.92
CA PHE A 245 -14.22 3.86 -1.35
C PHE A 245 -13.42 3.02 -0.33
N SER A 246 -13.23 1.75 -0.64
CA SER A 246 -12.75 0.75 0.32
C SER A 246 -11.39 0.18 -0.06
N ASN A 247 -10.64 -0.22 0.95
CA ASN A 247 -9.40 -0.97 0.74
C ASN A 247 -9.74 -2.41 0.31
N TYR A 248 -8.96 -2.95 -0.60
CA TYR A 248 -9.05 -4.35 -0.99
C TYR A 248 -7.69 -5.03 -0.92
N LYS A 249 -7.70 -6.30 -0.49
CA LYS A 249 -6.53 -7.20 -0.50
C LYS A 249 -6.94 -8.52 -1.14
N PRO A 250 -6.48 -8.81 -2.37
CA PRO A 250 -6.81 -10.05 -3.06
C PRO A 250 -5.73 -11.10 -2.81
N ILE A 251 -6.18 -12.33 -2.53
CA ILE A 251 -5.31 -13.50 -2.33
C ILE A 251 -5.79 -14.61 -3.25
N VAL A 252 -4.87 -15.21 -4.01
CA VAL A 252 -5.16 -16.31 -4.92
C VAL A 252 -4.46 -17.57 -4.46
N ARG A 253 -5.23 -18.67 -4.34
CA ARG A 253 -4.72 -20.01 -4.06
C ARG A 253 -4.86 -20.86 -5.31
N ILE A 254 -3.79 -21.55 -5.68
CA ILE A 254 -3.72 -22.38 -6.87
C ILE A 254 -3.59 -23.83 -6.42
N TYR A 255 -4.42 -24.68 -7.01
CA TYR A 255 -4.45 -26.12 -6.77
C TYR A 255 -4.25 -26.85 -8.11
N ALA A 256 -3.45 -27.91 -8.10
CA ALA A 256 -3.35 -28.84 -9.20
C ALA A 256 -4.04 -30.17 -8.86
N LEU A 257 -4.59 -30.82 -9.86
CA LEU A 257 -5.19 -32.13 -9.73
C LEU A 257 -4.11 -33.21 -9.84
N SER A 258 -3.93 -34.02 -8.78
CA SER A 258 -3.03 -35.17 -8.78
C SER A 258 -3.71 -36.35 -8.09
N LYS A 259 -3.66 -37.52 -8.72
CA LYS A 259 -4.29 -38.76 -8.21
C LYS A 259 -5.77 -38.53 -7.76
N ASN A 260 -6.51 -37.79 -8.56
CA ASN A 260 -7.92 -37.45 -8.33
C ASN A 260 -8.18 -36.61 -7.05
N ARG A 261 -7.16 -35.87 -6.57
CA ARG A 261 -7.26 -34.97 -5.43
C ARG A 261 -6.64 -33.60 -5.75
N TRP A 262 -7.23 -32.56 -5.22
CA TRP A 262 -6.71 -31.21 -5.31
C TRP A 262 -5.63 -30.98 -4.27
N HIS A 263 -4.44 -30.62 -4.71
CA HIS A 263 -3.31 -30.26 -3.86
C HIS A 263 -2.99 -28.79 -4.03
N THR A 264 -2.86 -28.07 -2.94
CA THR A 264 -2.42 -26.67 -2.96
C THR A 264 -0.99 -26.60 -3.49
N ILE A 265 -0.78 -25.82 -4.55
CA ILE A 265 0.53 -25.59 -5.14
C ILE A 265 1.18 -24.36 -4.54
N THR A 266 0.47 -23.25 -4.55
CA THR A 266 0.95 -21.97 -4.02
C THR A 266 -0.20 -21.06 -3.62
N THR A 267 0.11 -20.09 -2.78
CA THR A 267 -0.77 -18.97 -2.46
C THR A 267 0.01 -17.68 -2.76
N THR A 268 -0.60 -16.78 -3.52
CA THR A 268 0.00 -15.49 -3.85
C THR A 268 -0.94 -14.34 -3.46
N GLU A 269 -0.38 -13.28 -2.91
CA GLU A 269 -1.07 -12.02 -2.71
C GLU A 269 -0.93 -11.19 -3.99
N LEU A 270 -2.05 -10.70 -4.52
CA LEU A 270 -2.02 -9.76 -5.63
C LEU A 270 -1.89 -8.33 -5.08
N PRO A 271 -1.51 -7.36 -5.92
CA PRO A 271 -1.36 -5.98 -5.47
C PRO A 271 -2.65 -5.47 -4.81
N GLU A 272 -2.54 -5.06 -3.57
CA GLU A 272 -3.61 -4.43 -2.80
C GLU A 272 -3.80 -2.96 -3.21
N GLY A 273 -4.89 -2.35 -2.78
CA GLY A 273 -5.17 -0.95 -3.07
C GLY A 273 -6.52 -0.50 -2.54
N ARG A 274 -7.03 0.59 -3.12
CA ARG A 274 -8.38 1.10 -2.84
C ARG A 274 -9.18 1.15 -4.13
N ILE A 275 -10.48 0.85 -4.04
CA ILE A 275 -11.39 0.79 -5.18
C ILE A 275 -12.52 1.80 -5.01
N ILE A 276 -12.68 2.70 -6.00
CA ILE A 276 -13.76 3.69 -6.02
C ILE A 276 -15.09 3.05 -6.43
N PRO A 277 -16.22 3.69 -6.11
CA PRO A 277 -17.54 3.28 -6.61
C PRO A 277 -17.55 3.17 -8.13
N GLY A 278 -18.08 2.06 -8.67
CA GLY A 278 -18.20 1.81 -10.11
C GLY A 278 -16.94 1.29 -10.80
N ALA A 279 -15.83 1.11 -10.08
CA ALA A 279 -14.60 0.56 -10.67
C ALA A 279 -14.68 -0.96 -10.86
N ILE A 280 -14.10 -1.41 -11.97
CA ILE A 280 -13.90 -2.82 -12.35
C ILE A 280 -12.40 -3.01 -12.53
N LEU A 281 -11.78 -3.74 -11.62
CA LEU A 281 -10.33 -3.94 -11.61
C LEU A 281 -9.98 -5.35 -12.05
N GLU A 282 -8.85 -5.50 -12.71
CA GLU A 282 -8.20 -6.76 -12.99
C GLU A 282 -6.81 -6.74 -12.35
N ARG A 283 -6.66 -7.50 -11.27
CA ARG A 283 -5.39 -7.54 -10.52
C ARG A 283 -4.59 -8.75 -10.96
N GLU A 284 -3.33 -8.51 -11.29
CA GLU A 284 -2.39 -9.56 -11.66
C GLU A 284 -1.24 -9.62 -10.66
N GLY A 285 -0.74 -10.82 -10.40
CA GLY A 285 0.44 -11.05 -9.58
C GLY A 285 1.24 -12.24 -10.09
N ASP A 286 2.55 -12.08 -10.09
CA ASP A 286 3.48 -13.15 -10.46
C ASP A 286 3.50 -14.20 -9.34
N ILE A 287 3.23 -15.47 -9.68
CA ILE A 287 3.40 -16.58 -8.74
C ILE A 287 4.88 -16.98 -8.58
N GLN A 288 5.77 -16.27 -9.30
CA GLN A 288 7.22 -16.43 -9.28
C GLN A 288 7.69 -17.83 -9.66
N ARG A 289 6.93 -18.51 -10.50
CA ARG A 289 7.27 -19.79 -11.13
C ARG A 289 6.44 -19.99 -12.39
N SER A 290 6.91 -20.87 -13.29
CA SER A 290 6.11 -21.39 -14.39
C SER A 290 5.36 -22.64 -13.94
N LEU A 291 4.12 -22.78 -14.37
CA LEU A 291 3.32 -24.00 -14.23
C LEU A 291 3.24 -24.72 -15.57
N PRO A 292 3.29 -26.08 -15.60
CA PRO A 292 3.05 -26.85 -16.81
C PRO A 292 1.58 -26.78 -17.23
N SER A 293 1.30 -27.18 -18.45
CA SER A 293 -0.09 -27.37 -18.91
C SER A 293 -0.79 -28.44 -18.08
N GLY A 294 -2.09 -28.22 -17.79
CA GLY A 294 -2.87 -29.15 -17.00
C GLY A 294 -4.15 -28.55 -16.41
N THR A 295 -4.85 -29.36 -15.63
CA THR A 295 -6.10 -28.96 -14.96
C THR A 295 -5.78 -28.31 -13.62
N TYR A 296 -6.20 -27.06 -13.46
CA TYR A 296 -6.00 -26.28 -12.24
C TYR A 296 -7.33 -25.81 -11.67
N LYS A 297 -7.38 -25.74 -10.35
CA LYS A 297 -8.42 -25.03 -9.61
C LYS A 297 -7.80 -23.77 -8.99
N VAL A 298 -8.39 -22.63 -9.29
CA VAL A 298 -7.96 -21.34 -8.73
C VAL A 298 -9.07 -20.82 -7.82
N LYS A 299 -8.68 -20.41 -6.62
CA LYS A 299 -9.58 -19.84 -5.63
C LYS A 299 -9.13 -18.45 -5.24
N GLY A 300 -9.98 -17.45 -5.50
CA GLY A 300 -9.79 -16.07 -5.10
C GLY A 300 -10.46 -15.76 -3.77
N GLU A 301 -9.71 -15.19 -2.85
CA GLU A 301 -10.18 -14.67 -1.57
C GLU A 301 -9.94 -13.17 -1.55
N LEU A 302 -11.01 -12.39 -1.46
CA LEU A 302 -10.93 -10.93 -1.42
C LEU A 302 -11.27 -10.44 -0.02
N TYR A 303 -10.38 -9.63 0.55
CA TYR A 303 -10.63 -8.93 1.80
C TYR A 303 -10.92 -7.45 1.49
N VAL A 304 -12.05 -6.96 1.99
CA VAL A 304 -12.49 -5.57 1.84
C VAL A 304 -12.54 -4.94 3.22
N ASP A 305 -11.75 -3.89 3.43
CA ASP A 305 -11.58 -3.22 4.73
C ASP A 305 -11.29 -4.22 5.89
N GLY A 306 -10.48 -5.25 5.58
CA GLY A 306 -10.09 -6.30 6.53
C GLY A 306 -11.08 -7.46 6.63
N ARG A 307 -12.25 -7.40 6.00
CA ARG A 307 -13.27 -8.44 6.03
C ARG A 307 -13.27 -9.28 4.76
N ARG A 308 -13.26 -10.60 4.93
CA ARG A 308 -13.34 -11.54 3.81
C ARG A 308 -14.72 -11.50 3.16
N THR A 309 -14.74 -11.37 1.83
CA THR A 309 -15.96 -11.49 1.02
C THR A 309 -16.21 -12.94 0.62
N LYS A 310 -17.27 -13.19 -0.15
CA LYS A 310 -17.52 -14.50 -0.74
C LYS A 310 -16.36 -14.85 -1.69
N PRO A 311 -15.70 -16.00 -1.54
CA PRO A 311 -14.64 -16.41 -2.45
C PRO A 311 -15.21 -16.75 -3.84
N VAL A 312 -14.39 -16.59 -4.87
CA VAL A 312 -14.64 -17.06 -6.24
C VAL A 312 -13.74 -18.25 -6.51
N GLU A 313 -14.26 -19.30 -7.16
CA GLU A 313 -13.49 -20.48 -7.55
C GLU A 313 -13.74 -20.81 -9.02
N LYS A 314 -12.69 -21.25 -9.72
CA LYS A 314 -12.75 -21.66 -11.12
C LYS A 314 -11.85 -22.86 -11.35
N VAL A 315 -12.33 -23.84 -12.11
CA VAL A 315 -11.55 -24.98 -12.58
C VAL A 315 -11.47 -24.88 -14.10
N PHE A 316 -10.27 -25.00 -14.65
CA PHE A 316 -10.04 -24.89 -16.08
C PHE A 316 -8.75 -25.61 -16.52
N GLU A 317 -8.68 -25.93 -17.80
CA GLU A 317 -7.45 -26.36 -18.45
C GLU A 317 -6.57 -25.14 -18.71
N PHE A 318 -5.31 -25.22 -18.27
CA PHE A 318 -4.34 -24.16 -18.42
C PHE A 318 -3.24 -24.57 -19.38
N GLU A 319 -2.96 -23.74 -20.38
CA GLU A 319 -1.82 -23.87 -21.27
C GLU A 319 -0.63 -23.15 -20.61
N GLY A 320 0.26 -23.94 -20.02
CA GLY A 320 1.41 -23.45 -19.26
C GLY A 320 2.73 -23.54 -20.01
N ASP A 321 3.80 -23.52 -19.24
CA ASP A 321 5.16 -23.61 -19.75
C ASP A 321 5.48 -25.04 -20.24
N PRO A 322 5.73 -25.23 -21.56
CA PRO A 322 6.02 -26.57 -22.11
C PRO A 322 7.35 -27.15 -21.61
N THR A 323 8.24 -26.33 -21.03
CA THR A 323 9.52 -26.77 -20.50
C THR A 323 9.42 -27.34 -19.08
N VAL A 324 8.32 -27.09 -18.39
CA VAL A 324 8.04 -27.59 -17.04
C VAL A 324 7.22 -28.85 -17.10
N THR A 325 7.74 -29.96 -16.57
CA THR A 325 7.12 -31.28 -16.67
C THR A 325 6.35 -31.71 -15.42
N ALA A 326 6.60 -31.06 -14.28
CA ALA A 326 5.96 -31.43 -13.01
C ALA A 326 5.68 -30.20 -12.15
N VAL A 327 4.56 -30.25 -11.42
CA VAL A 327 4.17 -29.22 -10.44
C VAL A 327 4.65 -29.65 -9.07
N ARG A 328 5.39 -28.77 -8.37
CA ARG A 328 5.72 -28.93 -6.95
C ARG A 328 4.95 -27.88 -6.12
N ALA A 329 4.51 -28.29 -4.93
CA ALA A 329 3.91 -27.37 -3.97
C ALA A 329 4.97 -26.47 -3.34
N ASP A 330 4.56 -25.32 -2.78
CA ASP A 330 5.45 -24.53 -1.93
C ASP A 330 5.89 -25.34 -0.71
N ALA A 331 7.15 -25.26 -0.38
CA ALA A 331 7.65 -25.77 0.88
C ALA A 331 7.23 -24.81 2.01
N PRO A 332 6.50 -25.27 3.01
CA PRO A 332 6.15 -24.44 4.16
C PRO A 332 7.41 -24.18 4.99
N LEU A 333 8.04 -23.02 4.74
CA LEU A 333 9.13 -22.50 5.57
C LEU A 333 8.55 -21.75 6.73
N ASP A 334 9.14 -21.88 7.91
CA ASP A 334 8.82 -21.09 9.08
C ASP A 334 10.08 -20.45 9.67
N LEU A 335 9.91 -19.30 10.32
CA LEU A 335 10.98 -18.50 10.92
C LEU A 335 10.64 -18.16 12.36
N THR A 336 11.62 -18.32 13.25
CA THR A 336 11.46 -17.94 14.64
C THR A 336 12.74 -17.26 15.15
N PRO A 337 12.66 -16.01 15.62
CA PRO A 337 11.50 -15.11 15.61
C PRO A 337 11.26 -14.49 14.22
N LEU A 338 10.04 -13.96 13.99
CA LEU A 338 9.71 -13.17 12.81
C LEU A 338 10.18 -11.69 12.93
N ASP A 339 10.34 -11.23 14.17
CA ASP A 339 10.85 -9.91 14.51
C ASP A 339 12.09 -10.09 15.37
N LEU A 340 13.26 -9.84 14.80
CA LEU A 340 14.56 -9.95 15.49
C LEU A 340 14.98 -8.58 15.98
N THR A 341 15.18 -8.45 17.29
CA THR A 341 15.69 -7.22 17.91
C THR A 341 17.12 -7.42 18.38
N ILE A 342 18.02 -6.52 18.01
CA ILE A 342 19.43 -6.52 18.39
C ILE A 342 19.72 -5.21 19.12
N ASP A 343 19.92 -5.29 20.44
CA ASP A 343 20.27 -4.13 21.25
C ASP A 343 21.78 -3.89 21.18
N CYS A 344 22.20 -2.75 20.67
CA CYS A 344 23.59 -2.46 20.36
C CYS A 344 23.98 -1.03 20.79
N SER A 345 25.19 -0.87 21.32
CA SER A 345 25.76 0.45 21.56
C SER A 345 26.61 0.89 20.35
N PRO A 346 26.72 2.21 20.08
CA PRO A 346 27.57 2.72 19.00
C PRO A 346 29.01 2.18 19.08
N GLY A 347 29.52 1.70 17.93
CA GLY A 347 30.83 1.05 17.82
C GLY A 347 30.85 -0.42 18.24
N ALA A 348 29.82 -0.93 18.91
CA ALA A 348 29.78 -2.31 19.38
C ALA A 348 29.30 -3.29 18.29
N LEU A 349 29.57 -4.57 18.53
CA LEU A 349 29.12 -5.68 17.70
C LEU A 349 28.25 -6.59 18.56
N ARG A 350 27.07 -6.95 18.06
CA ARG A 350 26.10 -7.86 18.70
C ARG A 350 25.57 -8.86 17.70
N SER A 351 25.12 -10.00 18.19
CA SER A 351 24.56 -11.04 17.33
C SER A 351 23.33 -11.69 17.96
N GLU A 352 22.38 -11.99 17.11
CA GLU A 352 21.17 -12.74 17.43
C GLU A 352 20.96 -13.85 16.39
N THR A 353 20.01 -14.74 16.65
CA THR A 353 19.80 -15.93 15.81
C THR A 353 18.34 -16.05 15.41
N ILE A 354 18.12 -16.32 14.11
CA ILE A 354 16.81 -16.73 13.57
C ILE A 354 16.91 -18.23 13.21
N THR A 355 15.96 -19.02 13.67
CA THR A 355 15.85 -20.43 13.30
C THR A 355 14.90 -20.56 12.13
N VAL A 356 15.35 -21.23 11.07
CA VAL A 356 14.58 -21.53 9.86
C VAL A 356 14.18 -23.00 9.89
N TYR A 357 12.90 -23.27 9.62
CA TYR A 357 12.33 -24.62 9.60
C TYR A 357 11.77 -24.93 8.21
N ASN A 358 11.93 -26.19 7.80
CA ASN A 358 11.30 -26.74 6.60
C ASN A 358 10.28 -27.82 7.00
N ALA A 359 9.01 -27.53 6.90
CA ALA A 359 7.94 -28.48 7.21
C ALA A 359 7.52 -29.34 6.01
N SER A 360 8.16 -29.19 4.84
CA SER A 360 7.91 -30.06 3.68
C SER A 360 8.60 -31.41 3.81
N ASP A 361 8.19 -32.38 3.01
CA ASP A 361 8.86 -33.68 2.93
C ASP A 361 10.20 -33.64 2.18
N ASP A 362 10.36 -32.67 1.27
CA ASP A 362 11.52 -32.52 0.41
C ASP A 362 12.59 -31.58 1.00
N ALA A 363 13.85 -31.85 0.72
CA ALA A 363 14.93 -30.93 1.02
C ALA A 363 14.87 -29.70 0.10
N VAL A 364 15.24 -28.54 0.63
CA VAL A 364 15.29 -27.27 -0.10
C VAL A 364 16.65 -26.58 0.09
N HIS A 365 17.11 -25.90 -0.96
CA HIS A 365 18.25 -24.99 -0.89
C HIS A 365 17.73 -23.60 -0.54
N VAL A 366 18.30 -22.99 0.50
CA VAL A 366 17.90 -21.65 0.97
C VAL A 366 19.03 -20.67 0.75
N GLN A 367 18.69 -19.52 0.21
CA GLN A 367 19.56 -18.35 0.10
C GLN A 367 19.01 -17.23 0.95
N THR A 368 19.88 -16.51 1.66
CA THR A 368 19.52 -15.36 2.49
C THR A 368 20.05 -14.07 1.89
N ALA A 369 19.28 -13.00 1.99
CA ALA A 369 19.73 -11.63 1.74
C ALA A 369 19.08 -10.66 2.74
N SER A 370 19.61 -9.46 2.82
CA SER A 370 19.05 -8.37 3.63
C SER A 370 18.75 -7.17 2.75
N GLY A 371 17.76 -6.37 3.17
CA GLY A 371 17.39 -5.14 2.49
C GLY A 371 16.51 -4.25 3.37
N LEU A 372 16.36 -2.99 3.00
CA LEU A 372 15.45 -2.08 3.69
C LEU A 372 13.99 -2.47 3.40
N PRO A 373 13.09 -2.52 4.41
CA PRO A 373 11.67 -2.72 4.20
C PRO A 373 11.09 -1.73 3.18
N ALA A 374 10.21 -2.22 2.28
CA ALA A 374 9.67 -1.40 1.18
C ALA A 374 8.97 -0.13 1.67
N GLN A 375 8.26 -0.20 2.81
CA GLN A 375 7.59 0.95 3.42
C GLN A 375 8.56 2.07 3.78
N LEU A 376 9.79 1.72 4.22
CA LEU A 376 10.81 2.69 4.59
C LEU A 376 11.53 3.27 3.36
N LYS A 377 11.64 2.55 2.26
CA LYS A 377 12.28 3.06 1.03
C LYS A 377 11.61 4.33 0.50
N GLN A 378 10.30 4.47 0.70
CA GLN A 378 9.50 5.61 0.25
C GLN A 378 9.29 6.67 1.34
N LEU A 379 9.84 6.46 2.52
CA LEU A 379 9.65 7.37 3.65
C LEU A 379 10.44 8.67 3.45
N VAL A 380 9.71 9.78 3.47
CA VAL A 380 10.26 11.14 3.58
C VAL A 380 9.43 11.89 4.62
N LYS A 381 10.04 12.33 5.71
CA LYS A 381 9.36 13.04 6.80
C LYS A 381 10.25 14.18 7.33
N GLY A 382 9.97 15.40 6.90
CA GLY A 382 10.86 16.53 7.17
C GLY A 382 12.25 16.28 6.56
N ASN A 383 13.29 16.32 7.38
CA ASN A 383 14.66 16.04 6.96
C ASN A 383 15.04 14.55 7.04
N LEU A 384 14.14 13.67 7.54
CA LEU A 384 14.40 12.24 7.65
C LEU A 384 13.99 11.55 6.34
N VAL A 385 14.91 10.82 5.76
CA VAL A 385 14.68 9.91 4.64
C VAL A 385 14.79 8.49 5.16
N GLY A 386 13.97 7.57 4.64
CA GLY A 386 13.95 6.19 5.14
C GLY A 386 15.29 5.45 5.02
N THR A 387 16.14 5.83 4.07
CA THR A 387 17.51 5.31 3.94
C THR A 387 18.42 5.70 5.10
N ASP A 388 18.11 6.77 5.87
CA ASP A 388 18.87 7.14 7.07
C ASP A 388 18.67 6.12 8.20
N LEU A 389 17.60 5.33 8.11
CA LEU A 389 17.26 4.28 9.05
C LEU A 389 17.71 2.89 8.57
N ASP A 390 18.41 2.78 7.45
CA ASP A 390 18.88 1.52 6.89
C ASP A 390 20.11 1.00 7.62
N CYS A 391 20.03 -0.22 8.15
CA CYS A 391 21.18 -0.92 8.75
C CYS A 391 21.68 -2.08 7.91
N THR A 392 21.17 -2.28 6.69
CA THR A 392 21.49 -3.44 5.84
C THR A 392 23.00 -3.64 5.66
N SER A 393 23.75 -2.56 5.43
CA SER A 393 25.22 -2.60 5.23
C SER A 393 26.02 -2.94 6.51
N TRP A 394 25.38 -2.87 7.68
CA TRP A 394 25.99 -3.15 8.98
C TRP A 394 25.80 -4.58 9.43
N LEU A 395 24.96 -5.34 8.69
CA LEU A 395 24.61 -6.70 9.02
C LEU A 395 25.52 -7.71 8.31
N LYS A 396 25.93 -8.72 9.06
CA LYS A 396 26.54 -9.93 8.51
C LYS A 396 25.64 -11.12 8.83
N ILE A 397 25.10 -11.74 7.80
CA ILE A 397 24.21 -12.91 7.89
C ILE A 397 25.01 -14.17 7.56
N THR A 398 24.91 -15.20 8.41
CA THR A 398 25.66 -16.45 8.28
C THR A 398 24.79 -17.64 8.72
N PRO A 399 24.65 -18.70 7.90
CA PRO A 399 25.16 -18.82 6.53
C PRO A 399 24.33 -18.02 5.51
N LYS A 400 24.96 -17.62 4.38
CA LYS A 400 24.24 -16.97 3.27
C LYS A 400 23.44 -17.98 2.44
N THR A 401 23.94 -19.22 2.35
CA THR A 401 23.31 -20.32 1.61
C THR A 401 23.42 -21.60 2.43
N PHE A 402 22.37 -22.41 2.43
CA PHE A 402 22.36 -23.70 3.12
C PHE A 402 21.26 -24.61 2.57
N THR A 403 21.36 -25.91 2.87
CA THR A 403 20.32 -26.87 2.54
C THR A 403 19.55 -27.24 3.80
N LEU A 404 18.23 -27.12 3.75
CA LEU A 404 17.32 -27.61 4.79
C LEU A 404 16.80 -28.98 4.38
N PRO A 405 17.08 -30.03 5.14
CA PRO A 405 16.42 -31.33 4.96
C PRO A 405 14.90 -31.18 5.05
N GLY A 406 14.16 -32.10 4.43
CA GLY A 406 12.73 -32.22 4.64
C GLY A 406 12.37 -32.71 6.05
N ARG A 407 11.06 -32.78 6.33
CA ARG A 407 10.48 -33.35 7.57
C ARG A 407 10.97 -32.69 8.86
N GLY A 408 10.91 -31.36 8.88
CA GLY A 408 11.27 -30.56 10.06
C GLY A 408 12.75 -30.23 10.17
N GLY A 409 13.50 -30.32 9.06
CA GLY A 409 14.87 -29.81 8.98
C GLY A 409 14.96 -28.37 9.45
N ARG A 410 16.00 -28.04 10.22
CA ARG A 410 16.20 -26.72 10.79
C ARG A 410 17.63 -26.22 10.62
N GLN A 411 17.77 -24.91 10.50
CA GLN A 411 19.05 -24.22 10.43
C GLN A 411 18.99 -22.92 11.22
N ASN A 412 19.99 -22.69 12.04
CA ASN A 412 20.20 -21.41 12.69
C ASN A 412 20.93 -20.45 11.75
N VAL A 413 20.36 -19.26 11.54
CA VAL A 413 20.94 -18.16 10.80
C VAL A 413 21.33 -17.08 11.78
N GLN A 414 22.64 -16.87 11.94
CA GLN A 414 23.17 -15.83 12.80
C GLN A 414 23.16 -14.49 12.08
N VAL A 415 22.63 -13.47 12.72
CA VAL A 415 22.63 -12.08 12.29
C VAL A 415 23.54 -11.30 13.22
N VAL A 416 24.64 -10.79 12.71
CA VAL A 416 25.60 -9.98 13.45
C VAL A 416 25.46 -8.53 13.00
N ALA A 417 25.17 -7.61 13.91
CA ALA A 417 25.09 -6.18 13.66
C ALA A 417 26.30 -5.46 14.25
N LYS A 418 26.90 -4.54 13.47
CA LYS A 418 27.94 -3.61 13.94
C LYS A 418 27.41 -2.19 13.83
N LEU A 419 26.90 -1.65 14.95
CA LEU A 419 26.37 -0.29 14.96
C LEU A 419 27.50 0.73 14.79
N PRO A 420 27.46 1.65 13.80
CA PRO A 420 28.47 2.69 13.64
C PRO A 420 28.58 3.59 14.85
N ALA A 421 29.79 4.09 15.14
CA ALA A 421 30.02 4.98 16.27
C ALA A 421 29.24 6.31 16.18
N GLY A 422 28.92 6.76 14.94
CA GLY A 422 28.14 7.98 14.68
C GLY A 422 26.63 7.74 14.52
N ALA A 423 26.11 6.58 14.94
CA ALA A 423 24.67 6.29 14.82
C ALA A 423 23.86 7.23 15.74
N MET A 424 22.91 7.98 15.16
CA MET A 424 22.14 9.02 15.85
C MET A 424 20.67 8.66 16.09
N HIS A 425 20.13 7.68 15.35
CA HIS A 425 18.72 7.29 15.49
C HIS A 425 18.56 6.22 16.57
N PRO A 426 17.39 6.16 17.23
CA PRO A 426 17.12 5.20 18.30
C PRO A 426 16.97 3.77 17.80
N CYS A 427 16.54 3.58 16.55
CA CYS A 427 16.37 2.28 15.94
C CYS A 427 16.65 2.34 14.44
N TYR A 428 17.24 1.25 13.92
CA TYR A 428 17.52 1.05 12.51
C TYR A 428 16.91 -0.26 12.03
N TYR A 429 16.66 -0.35 10.73
CA TYR A 429 15.78 -1.35 10.14
C TYR A 429 16.47 -2.12 9.02
N SER A 430 16.20 -3.40 8.96
CA SER A 430 16.46 -4.25 7.80
C SER A 430 15.42 -5.36 7.72
N LEU A 431 15.32 -5.99 6.58
CA LEU A 431 14.50 -7.17 6.33
C LEU A 431 15.44 -8.32 5.96
N LEU A 432 15.37 -9.44 6.66
CA LEU A 432 15.97 -10.69 6.24
C LEU A 432 14.99 -11.37 5.27
N ALA A 433 15.41 -11.61 4.05
CA ALA A 433 14.68 -12.36 3.05
C ALA A 433 15.33 -13.73 2.83
N LEU A 434 14.51 -14.77 2.73
CA LEU A 434 14.93 -16.14 2.47
C LEU A 434 14.20 -16.65 1.23
N TRP A 435 14.97 -17.11 0.24
CA TRP A 435 14.44 -17.78 -0.95
C TRP A 435 14.82 -19.24 -0.87
N ALA A 436 13.84 -20.11 -1.04
CA ALA A 436 14.05 -21.55 -1.10
C ALA A 436 13.82 -22.06 -2.51
N THR A 437 14.69 -22.95 -2.97
CA THR A 437 14.57 -23.66 -4.23
C THR A 437 14.69 -25.16 -4.00
N TYR A 438 13.97 -25.95 -4.79
CA TYR A 438 14.16 -27.38 -4.83
C TYR A 438 15.49 -27.75 -5.51
N PRO A 439 16.02 -28.99 -5.34
CA PRO A 439 17.27 -29.40 -5.98
C PRO A 439 17.26 -29.32 -7.51
N ASP A 440 16.09 -29.35 -8.13
CA ASP A 440 15.90 -29.18 -9.58
C ASP A 440 15.84 -27.71 -10.03
N GLY A 441 16.03 -26.75 -9.10
CA GLY A 441 16.03 -25.31 -9.36
C GLY A 441 14.63 -24.66 -9.33
N GLN A 442 13.55 -25.45 -9.19
CA GLN A 442 12.21 -24.86 -9.04
C GLN A 442 12.11 -24.10 -7.72
N LYS A 443 11.40 -22.96 -7.74
CA LYS A 443 11.14 -22.18 -6.52
C LYS A 443 10.32 -23.01 -5.54
N ALA A 444 10.79 -23.08 -4.30
CA ALA A 444 10.14 -23.79 -3.22
C ALA A 444 9.40 -22.86 -2.25
N GLY A 445 9.87 -21.62 -2.09
CA GLY A 445 9.20 -20.68 -1.19
C GLY A 445 9.98 -19.40 -0.94
N PHE A 446 9.31 -18.47 -0.26
CA PHE A 446 9.86 -17.18 0.16
C PHE A 446 9.36 -16.85 1.56
N LYS A 447 10.23 -16.35 2.42
CA LYS A 447 9.88 -15.85 3.76
C LYS A 447 10.73 -14.66 4.13
N THR A 448 10.18 -13.80 4.98
CA THR A 448 10.89 -12.63 5.52
C THR A 448 10.78 -12.55 7.03
N ALA A 449 11.81 -11.95 7.65
CA ALA A 449 11.80 -11.56 9.05
C ALA A 449 12.31 -10.12 9.19
N ASN A 450 11.70 -9.33 10.07
CA ASN A 450 12.17 -7.98 10.36
C ASN A 450 13.42 -8.04 11.26
N ILE A 451 14.35 -7.13 11.03
CA ILE A 451 15.53 -6.93 11.89
C ILE A 451 15.50 -5.47 12.38
N PHE A 452 15.48 -5.32 13.69
CA PHE A 452 15.54 -4.05 14.41
C PHE A 452 16.87 -3.96 15.13
N VAL A 453 17.68 -2.94 14.84
CA VAL A 453 18.93 -2.65 15.56
C VAL A 453 18.69 -1.43 16.42
N ASN A 454 18.47 -1.65 17.71
CA ASN A 454 18.27 -0.57 18.68
C ASN A 454 19.60 0.03 19.11
N ASN A 455 19.62 1.36 19.20
CA ASN A 455 20.74 2.12 19.73
C ASN A 455 20.50 2.40 21.22
N ASN A 456 21.19 1.66 22.09
CA ASN A 456 21.01 1.76 23.55
C ASN A 456 21.39 3.12 24.18
N VAL A 457 22.05 4.00 23.43
CA VAL A 457 22.49 5.32 23.91
C VAL A 457 21.43 6.39 23.58
N VAL A 458 20.59 6.14 22.59
CA VAL A 458 19.54 7.07 22.16
C VAL A 458 18.20 6.55 22.67
N THR A 459 17.69 7.16 23.72
CA THR A 459 16.35 6.83 24.23
C THR A 459 15.29 7.59 23.43
N ALA A 460 14.30 6.89 22.93
CA ALA A 460 13.12 7.48 22.33
C ALA A 460 11.90 6.62 22.67
N GLU A 461 10.84 7.27 23.12
CA GLU A 461 9.58 6.59 23.39
C GLU A 461 8.74 6.50 22.11
N PRO A 462 8.01 5.40 21.91
CA PRO A 462 7.04 5.30 20.83
C PRO A 462 5.94 6.34 21.01
N ALA A 463 5.35 6.80 19.90
CA ALA A 463 4.19 7.68 19.95
C ALA A 463 3.24 7.31 18.82
N ALA A 464 1.96 7.24 19.12
CA ALA A 464 0.92 6.95 18.15
C ALA A 464 -0.22 7.96 18.24
N ASP A 465 -0.93 8.14 17.13
CA ASP A 465 -2.14 8.94 17.04
C ASP A 465 -3.25 8.18 16.34
N GLY A 466 -4.50 8.50 16.69
CA GLY A 466 -5.70 7.99 16.07
C GLY A 466 -6.12 8.86 14.90
N THR A 467 -5.89 8.39 13.67
CA THR A 467 -6.11 9.18 12.46
C THR A 467 -7.58 9.23 12.04
N SER A 468 -8.31 8.12 12.13
CA SER A 468 -9.72 8.08 11.74
C SER A 468 -10.43 6.86 12.31
N ILE A 469 -11.75 6.97 12.48
CA ILE A 469 -12.63 5.85 12.80
C ILE A 469 -13.91 5.95 11.96
N ARG A 470 -14.38 4.81 11.44
CA ARG A 470 -15.52 4.73 10.52
C ARG A 470 -16.41 3.54 10.86
N LEU A 471 -17.69 3.66 10.50
CA LEU A 471 -18.66 2.59 10.52
C LEU A 471 -19.14 2.28 9.11
N GLN A 472 -19.28 1.00 8.80
CA GLN A 472 -19.95 0.51 7.59
C GLN A 472 -21.04 -0.45 8.01
N GLU A 473 -22.23 -0.32 7.44
CA GLU A 473 -23.35 -1.19 7.78
C GLU A 473 -23.10 -2.60 7.22
N LEU A 474 -23.25 -3.62 8.06
CA LEU A 474 -23.20 -5.03 7.67
C LEU A 474 -24.60 -5.63 7.55
N ASN A 475 -25.40 -5.44 8.57
CA ASN A 475 -26.81 -5.83 8.63
C ASN A 475 -27.54 -4.95 9.64
N GLU A 476 -28.80 -5.28 9.99
CA GLU A 476 -29.75 -4.46 10.75
C GLU A 476 -29.22 -3.71 11.97
N SER A 477 -28.32 -4.27 12.73
CA SER A 477 -27.73 -3.64 13.91
C SER A 477 -26.22 -3.88 14.06
N LYS A 478 -25.58 -4.54 13.08
CA LYS A 478 -24.15 -4.82 13.08
C LYS A 478 -23.42 -3.94 12.10
N TYR A 479 -22.31 -3.40 12.53
CA TYR A 479 -21.46 -2.48 11.80
C TYR A 479 -20.03 -2.94 11.79
N LEU A 480 -19.36 -2.90 10.64
CA LEU A 480 -17.91 -2.97 10.58
C LEU A 480 -17.35 -1.65 11.08
N VAL A 481 -16.62 -1.71 12.18
CA VAL A 481 -15.79 -0.59 12.65
C VAL A 481 -14.42 -0.72 12.03
N THR A 482 -13.92 0.38 11.49
CA THR A 482 -12.57 0.50 10.95
C THR A 482 -11.88 1.67 11.62
N ALA A 483 -10.79 1.43 12.33
CA ALA A 483 -9.99 2.46 13.00
C ALA A 483 -8.58 2.47 12.44
N THR A 484 -8.07 3.65 12.08
CA THR A 484 -6.73 3.87 11.54
C THR A 484 -5.87 4.59 12.56
N PHE A 485 -4.67 4.08 12.79
CA PHE A 485 -3.68 4.65 13.69
C PHE A 485 -2.38 4.92 12.95
N SER A 486 -1.63 5.90 13.40
CA SER A 486 -0.33 6.28 12.85
C SER A 486 0.75 6.18 13.91
N ASN A 487 1.89 5.58 13.57
CA ASN A 487 3.12 5.76 14.33
C ASN A 487 3.68 7.16 14.01
N LEU A 488 3.89 7.98 15.03
CA LEU A 488 4.38 9.36 14.87
C LEU A 488 5.90 9.50 14.96
N LYS A 489 6.61 8.42 15.32
CA LYS A 489 8.05 8.43 15.62
C LYS A 489 8.82 7.44 14.75
N SER A 490 10.14 7.57 14.82
CA SER A 490 11.08 6.64 14.19
C SER A 490 11.32 5.35 14.99
N VAL A 491 10.64 5.15 16.11
CA VAL A 491 10.69 3.94 16.94
C VAL A 491 9.53 3.01 16.58
N PRO A 492 9.77 1.72 16.34
CA PRO A 492 8.69 0.76 16.10
C PRO A 492 8.00 0.42 17.41
N PHE A 493 6.74 0.05 17.34
CA PHE A 493 6.02 -0.54 18.47
C PHE A 493 5.05 -1.61 18.02
N LYS A 494 4.84 -2.61 18.87
CA LYS A 494 3.85 -3.65 18.62
C LYS A 494 2.53 -3.25 19.26
N PRO A 495 1.39 -3.26 18.53
CA PRO A 495 0.08 -3.05 19.13
C PRO A 495 -0.20 -4.05 20.26
N LEU A 496 -0.44 -3.56 21.46
CA LEU A 496 -0.74 -4.40 22.63
C LEU A 496 -2.23 -4.79 22.66
N SER A 497 -3.09 -3.82 22.36
CA SER A 497 -4.54 -4.00 22.33
C SER A 497 -5.17 -2.99 21.39
N VAL A 498 -6.08 -3.45 20.54
CA VAL A 498 -6.86 -2.55 19.67
C VAL A 498 -8.34 -2.84 19.86
N ARG A 499 -9.12 -1.82 20.24
CA ARG A 499 -10.56 -1.93 20.48
C ARG A 499 -11.31 -0.76 19.88
N ALA A 500 -12.61 -0.91 19.72
CA ALA A 500 -13.52 0.20 19.43
C ALA A 500 -14.82 0.02 20.20
N GLY A 501 -15.50 1.13 20.46
CA GLY A 501 -16.80 1.09 21.13
C GLY A 501 -17.56 2.39 21.06
N VAL A 502 -18.80 2.37 21.51
CA VAL A 502 -19.70 3.51 21.56
C VAL A 502 -19.92 3.96 23.00
N ILE A 503 -19.63 5.22 23.28
CA ILE A 503 -19.61 5.85 24.59
C ILE A 503 -20.75 6.87 24.65
N PRO A 504 -21.65 6.83 25.64
CA PRO A 504 -22.72 7.84 25.75
C PRO A 504 -22.13 9.24 25.97
N THR A 505 -22.73 10.24 25.32
CA THR A 505 -22.34 11.65 25.51
C THR A 505 -22.90 12.24 26.80
N GLU A 506 -23.99 11.69 27.34
CA GLU A 506 -24.61 12.12 28.58
C GLU A 506 -24.11 11.30 29.77
N GLY A 507 -23.86 11.94 30.91
CA GLY A 507 -23.40 11.29 32.13
C GLY A 507 -21.93 10.89 32.11
N MET A 508 -21.08 11.59 31.34
CA MET A 508 -19.64 11.38 31.34
C MET A 508 -19.06 11.71 32.72
N GLY A 509 -18.81 10.68 33.52
CA GLY A 509 -18.07 10.73 34.77
C GLY A 509 -16.72 10.06 34.64
N ALA A 510 -15.92 10.04 35.70
CA ALA A 510 -14.55 9.54 35.73
C ALA A 510 -14.36 8.07 35.28
N MET A 511 -15.45 7.28 35.16
CA MET A 511 -15.45 5.90 34.65
C MET A 511 -16.68 5.67 33.76
N THR A 512 -16.59 6.05 32.52
CA THR A 512 -17.66 5.77 31.54
C THR A 512 -17.39 4.45 30.81
N VAL A 513 -18.33 3.50 30.91
CA VAL A 513 -18.25 2.20 30.23
C VAL A 513 -18.90 2.29 28.84
N PRO A 514 -18.27 1.78 27.78
CA PRO A 514 -18.89 1.70 26.46
C PRO A 514 -20.20 0.89 26.50
N ARG A 515 -21.25 1.33 25.81
CA ARG A 515 -22.50 0.59 25.65
C ARG A 515 -22.37 -0.65 24.78
N ALA A 516 -21.44 -0.59 23.83
CA ALA A 516 -21.00 -1.74 23.02
C ALA A 516 -19.52 -1.56 22.69
N SER A 517 -18.78 -2.66 22.65
CA SER A 517 -17.36 -2.65 22.29
C SER A 517 -16.95 -3.91 21.55
N VAL A 518 -15.87 -3.82 20.78
CA VAL A 518 -15.30 -4.92 20.00
C VAL A 518 -13.78 -4.81 19.94
N TYR A 519 -13.10 -5.96 19.95
CA TYR A 519 -11.69 -6.04 19.59
C TYR A 519 -11.53 -5.89 18.09
N LEU A 520 -10.59 -5.04 17.68
CA LEU A 520 -10.28 -4.85 16.28
C LEU A 520 -9.10 -5.75 15.89
N SER A 521 -9.26 -6.42 14.76
CA SER A 521 -8.25 -7.28 14.16
C SER A 521 -7.51 -6.55 13.04
N GLY A 522 -6.23 -6.84 12.88
CA GLY A 522 -5.37 -6.31 11.84
C GLY A 522 -4.01 -6.98 11.89
N ASP A 523 -3.03 -6.46 11.17
CA ASP A 523 -1.67 -6.96 11.24
C ASP A 523 -1.08 -6.68 12.63
N ALA A 524 -0.66 -7.76 13.31
CA ALA A 524 -0.09 -7.72 14.65
C ALA A 524 1.45 -7.53 14.67
N SER A 525 2.08 -7.41 13.50
CA SER A 525 3.51 -7.10 13.41
C SER A 525 3.82 -5.71 13.99
N PRO A 526 5.07 -5.40 14.36
CA PRO A 526 5.43 -4.07 14.79
C PRO A 526 5.07 -3.00 13.74
N MET A 527 4.49 -1.90 14.17
CA MET A 527 4.27 -0.73 13.32
C MET A 527 5.59 -0.02 13.07
N LEU A 528 5.99 0.08 11.80
CA LEU A 528 7.22 0.74 11.38
C LEU A 528 7.14 2.27 11.54
N PRO A 529 8.27 2.99 11.42
CA PRO A 529 8.28 4.45 11.47
C PRO A 529 7.27 5.11 10.55
N PHE A 530 6.45 6.00 11.12
CA PHE A 530 5.45 6.80 10.41
C PHE A 530 4.41 5.99 9.63
N GLU A 531 4.32 4.69 9.89
CA GLU A 531 3.34 3.80 9.28
C GLU A 531 1.92 4.17 9.73
N LYS A 532 0.97 4.08 8.78
CA LYS A 532 -0.46 4.11 9.05
C LYS A 532 -1.02 2.72 8.91
N ARG A 533 -1.69 2.22 9.95
CA ARG A 533 -2.28 0.88 9.96
C ARG A 533 -3.74 0.93 10.36
N THR A 534 -4.53 0.12 9.67
CA THR A 534 -5.98 0.04 9.86
C THR A 534 -6.33 -1.28 10.51
N PHE A 535 -7.22 -1.22 11.51
CA PHE A 535 -7.78 -2.36 12.23
C PHE A 535 -9.29 -2.35 12.07
N SER A 536 -9.92 -3.51 12.03
CA SER A 536 -11.36 -3.64 11.84
C SER A 536 -11.99 -4.71 12.72
N GLY A 537 -13.30 -4.58 13.00
CA GLY A 537 -14.06 -5.53 13.77
C GLY A 537 -15.57 -5.31 13.66
N ASP A 538 -16.35 -6.35 13.91
CA ASP A 538 -17.80 -6.33 13.80
C ASP A 538 -18.42 -5.85 15.12
N LEU A 539 -18.92 -4.62 15.17
CA LEU A 539 -19.57 -4.01 16.33
C LEU A 539 -21.08 -4.26 16.28
N ASP A 540 -21.60 -4.90 17.32
CA ASP A 540 -23.04 -5.14 17.48
C ASP A 540 -23.67 -4.02 18.33
N LEU A 541 -24.61 -3.29 17.74
CA LEU A 541 -25.35 -2.22 18.38
C LEU A 541 -26.78 -2.61 18.77
N SER A 542 -27.17 -3.87 18.66
CA SER A 542 -28.55 -4.34 18.92
C SER A 542 -29.07 -3.94 20.31
N SER A 543 -28.22 -3.93 21.33
CA SER A 543 -28.52 -3.56 22.71
C SER A 543 -28.36 -2.05 23.01
N VAL A 544 -27.86 -1.26 22.05
CA VAL A 544 -27.59 0.17 22.27
C VAL A 544 -28.90 0.97 22.16
N PRO A 545 -29.29 1.75 23.19
CA PRO A 545 -30.46 2.63 23.13
C PRO A 545 -30.33 3.71 22.07
N ALA A 546 -31.45 4.30 21.65
CA ALA A 546 -31.42 5.51 20.85
C ALA A 546 -30.78 6.66 21.64
N GLY A 547 -29.94 7.45 20.97
CA GLY A 547 -29.24 8.57 21.60
C GLY A 547 -27.99 8.98 20.84
N ARG A 548 -27.28 9.93 21.43
CA ARG A 548 -26.03 10.46 20.90
C ARG A 548 -24.84 9.79 21.60
N TYR A 549 -23.85 9.36 20.80
CA TYR A 549 -22.69 8.60 21.26
C TYR A 549 -21.42 9.12 20.63
N ILE A 550 -20.31 8.88 21.31
CA ILE A 550 -18.96 8.97 20.75
C ILE A 550 -18.54 7.57 20.32
N LEU A 551 -18.33 7.37 19.04
CA LEU A 551 -17.60 6.22 18.52
C LEU A 551 -16.12 6.47 18.77
N SER A 552 -15.47 5.62 19.56
CA SER A 552 -14.04 5.75 19.90
C SER A 552 -13.30 4.48 19.56
N GLY A 553 -12.14 4.65 18.90
CA GLY A 553 -11.11 3.61 18.79
C GLY A 553 -10.10 3.76 19.92
N ARG A 554 -9.41 2.68 20.28
CA ARG A 554 -8.34 2.66 21.27
C ARG A 554 -7.24 1.73 20.80
N LEU A 555 -6.06 2.26 20.58
CA LEU A 555 -4.82 1.52 20.39
C LEU A 555 -3.94 1.72 21.62
N GLU A 556 -3.62 0.65 22.32
CA GLU A 556 -2.57 0.65 23.34
C GLU A 556 -1.25 0.23 22.69
N TYR A 557 -0.27 1.13 22.66
CA TYR A 557 1.01 0.95 21.98
C TYR A 557 2.20 0.84 22.92
N ALA A 558 2.02 1.22 24.18
CA ALA A 558 2.91 0.96 25.31
C ALA A 558 2.05 0.88 26.58
N PRO A 559 2.54 0.33 27.70
CA PRO A 559 1.78 0.26 28.95
C PRO A 559 1.22 1.61 29.37
N GLY A 560 -0.12 1.74 29.36
CA GLY A 560 -0.81 2.98 29.68
C GLY A 560 -0.79 4.08 28.61
N GLN A 561 -0.08 3.90 27.50
CA GLN A 561 -0.03 4.85 26.41
C GLN A 561 -1.06 4.49 25.34
N ILE A 562 -1.97 5.42 25.03
CA ILE A 562 -3.15 5.16 24.22
C ILE A 562 -3.31 6.21 23.13
N ALA A 563 -3.57 5.77 21.90
CA ALA A 563 -4.04 6.60 20.80
C ALA A 563 -5.55 6.39 20.58
N ARG A 564 -6.31 7.48 20.31
CA ARG A 564 -7.78 7.44 20.24
C ARG A 564 -8.34 8.25 19.07
N PRO A 565 -8.76 7.66 17.96
CA PRO A 565 -9.63 8.32 17.00
C PRO A 565 -11.06 8.35 17.55
N THR A 566 -11.77 9.46 17.40
CA THR A 566 -13.14 9.63 17.87
C THR A 566 -14.03 10.19 16.79
N ARG A 567 -15.34 9.90 16.89
CA ARG A 567 -16.36 10.41 15.99
C ARG A 567 -17.71 10.50 16.71
N LEU A 568 -18.47 11.58 16.49
CA LEU A 568 -19.81 11.72 17.02
C LEU A 568 -20.82 11.00 16.13
N ILE A 569 -21.69 10.18 16.73
CA ILE A 569 -22.75 9.44 16.04
C ILE A 569 -24.07 9.57 16.78
N ASP A 570 -25.18 9.59 16.04
CA ASP A 570 -26.53 9.43 16.55
C ASP A 570 -27.03 8.01 16.21
N VAL A 571 -27.53 7.31 17.22
CA VAL A 571 -28.17 5.99 17.07
C VAL A 571 -29.67 6.19 17.19
N SER A 572 -30.42 5.75 16.18
CA SER A 572 -31.89 5.74 16.19
C SER A 572 -32.42 4.31 16.03
N ILE A 573 -33.63 4.07 16.49
CA ILE A 573 -34.30 2.77 16.44
C ILE A 573 -35.40 2.84 15.37
N GLN A 574 -35.36 1.94 14.39
CA GLN A 574 -36.37 1.78 13.36
C GLN A 574 -36.82 0.32 13.30
N GLY A 575 -37.94 0.00 13.96
CA GLY A 575 -38.28 -1.39 14.26
C GLY A 575 -37.22 -2.04 15.17
N ASP A 576 -36.74 -3.19 14.80
CA ASP A 576 -35.65 -3.88 15.52
C ASP A 576 -34.24 -3.42 15.09
N ARG A 577 -34.16 -2.54 14.11
CA ARG A 577 -32.93 -2.08 13.50
C ARG A 577 -32.35 -0.87 14.22
N ARG A 578 -31.04 -0.87 14.48
CA ARG A 578 -30.27 0.29 14.92
C ARG A 578 -29.71 1.02 13.70
N VAL A 579 -30.10 2.25 13.51
CA VAL A 579 -29.65 3.10 12.42
C VAL A 579 -28.69 4.13 12.97
N VAL A 580 -27.47 4.15 12.43
CA VAL A 580 -26.43 5.09 12.82
C VAL A 580 -26.35 6.23 11.80
N GLN A 581 -26.25 7.45 12.30
CA GLN A 581 -25.94 8.63 11.50
C GLN A 581 -24.71 9.31 12.08
N THR A 582 -23.75 9.65 11.24
CA THR A 582 -22.59 10.45 11.65
C THR A 582 -22.99 11.91 11.78
N VAL A 583 -22.61 12.54 12.88
CA VAL A 583 -22.95 13.92 13.22
C VAL A 583 -21.66 14.72 13.38
N GLY A 584 -21.14 15.25 12.27
CA GLY A 584 -20.00 16.18 12.29
C GLY A 584 -18.61 15.54 12.37
N THR A 585 -17.59 16.40 12.33
CA THR A 585 -16.18 16.07 12.37
C THR A 585 -15.71 15.72 13.78
N GLN A 586 -14.55 15.09 13.84
CA GLN A 586 -13.80 14.67 15.02
C GLN A 586 -13.93 15.65 16.19
N LEU A 587 -14.48 15.18 17.31
CA LEU A 587 -14.40 15.89 18.59
C LEU A 587 -13.00 15.67 19.15
N GLU A 588 -12.27 16.73 19.41
CA GLU A 588 -11.16 16.68 20.35
C GLU A 588 -11.76 16.45 21.73
N LEU A 589 -11.77 15.21 22.18
CA LEU A 589 -12.00 14.91 23.60
C LEU A 589 -10.81 15.47 24.35
N GLY A 590 -11.07 16.49 25.18
CA GLY A 590 -10.07 16.95 26.15
C GLY A 590 -9.53 15.73 26.94
N GLU A 591 -8.30 15.80 27.42
CA GLU A 591 -7.55 14.73 28.09
C GLU A 591 -8.27 14.05 29.28
N ALA A 592 -9.43 14.51 29.69
CA ALA A 592 -10.09 14.20 30.96
C ALA A 592 -11.11 13.06 30.93
N VAL A 593 -11.39 12.39 29.80
CA VAL A 593 -12.37 11.29 29.79
C VAL A 593 -11.65 9.96 29.86
N GLU A 594 -11.48 9.44 31.06
CA GLU A 594 -11.01 8.08 31.27
C GLU A 594 -12.16 7.10 31.01
N VAL A 595 -12.04 6.28 29.98
CA VAL A 595 -13.02 5.26 29.60
C VAL A 595 -12.54 3.92 30.10
N ALA A 596 -13.34 3.28 30.96
CA ALA A 596 -13.13 1.89 31.37
C ALA A 596 -13.53 0.95 30.22
N TRP A 597 -12.56 0.34 29.58
CA TRP A 597 -12.72 -0.55 28.41
C TRP A 597 -12.79 -2.01 28.80
#